data_46dbc4432744763ddcd15a8855ef822e
#
_entry.id   46dbc4432744763ddcd15a8855ef822e
#
_cell.length_a   1.000
_cell.length_b   1.000
_cell.length_c   1.000
_cell.angle_alpha   90.00
_cell.angle_beta   90.00
_cell.angle_gamma   90.00
#
_symmetry.space_group_name_H-M   'P 1'
#
loop_
_entity.id
_entity.type
_entity.pdbx_description
1 polymer ?
#
loop_
_entity_poly.entity_id
_entity_poly.type
_entity_poly.pdbx_seq_one_letter_code
_entity_poly.pdbx_strand_id
1 'polypeptide(L)'
;MGTPTPHYDLAIVGAGIVGLAHALAAIRIGKRVIIIDRDAQANGASIRNFGFVTVTGQQAGAVWRRARRSRDVWAQIAGPACIAIEQTGLVMVARRPEALAVVEAFFATEMGHDCALLNPTEVDERYPMLRPARCAGALVSNADLRVESRTAIPALAAWLGQQGVVFQRSTAVHHVETGRVETSRGTICADAIIVCPGDDLTTLFPTRFAEAGVTRCKLQMLRLAAPGWRLPSAVMSDLGLVRYLGYAELPQAGAIKAVLEREQPAHLANGVHLIVVQSADGSLIVGDSHHYAATPDPFASAEVEALILDEFAAIFGAPPPVIDRWTGSYASAARHSLVTTPARDVRLVTVTSGTGASTSFALAEEVIAELYGITTEALVA
;
A
#
# COMPACT_ATOMS: atom_id res chain seq x y z
N MET A 1 21.17 0.75 -42.56
CA MET A 1 20.47 -0.42 -41.99
C MET A 1 20.06 0.00 -40.59
N GLY A 2 18.74 0.12 -40.33
CA GLY A 2 18.25 0.46 -38.99
C GLY A 2 18.61 -0.68 -38.02
N THR A 3 19.08 -0.32 -36.85
CA THR A 3 19.23 -1.27 -35.74
C THR A 3 17.88 -1.96 -35.53
N PRO A 4 17.80 -3.31 -35.46
CA PRO A 4 16.52 -3.98 -35.22
C PRO A 4 15.94 -3.47 -33.90
N THR A 5 14.67 -3.12 -33.91
CA THR A 5 13.94 -2.71 -32.69
C THR A 5 14.05 -3.83 -31.66
N PRO A 6 14.55 -3.57 -30.44
CA PRO A 6 14.64 -4.61 -29.43
C PRO A 6 13.24 -5.19 -29.17
N HIS A 7 13.14 -6.53 -29.15
CA HIS A 7 11.91 -7.23 -28.83
C HIS A 7 12.00 -7.79 -27.42
N TYR A 8 10.96 -7.61 -26.61
CA TYR A 8 10.86 -8.08 -25.23
C TYR A 8 9.79 -9.17 -25.09
N ASP A 9 9.93 -10.03 -24.10
CA ASP A 9 8.90 -11.00 -23.79
C ASP A 9 7.75 -10.30 -23.04
N LEU A 10 8.06 -9.23 -22.27
CA LEU A 10 7.08 -8.43 -21.54
C LEU A 10 7.46 -6.95 -21.51
N ALA A 11 6.52 -6.08 -21.86
CA ALA A 11 6.58 -4.64 -21.63
C ALA A 11 5.64 -4.27 -20.47
N ILE A 12 6.13 -3.48 -19.53
CA ILE A 12 5.34 -2.99 -18.38
C ILE A 12 5.27 -1.47 -18.44
N VAL A 13 4.08 -0.91 -18.39
CA VAL A 13 3.85 0.53 -18.33
C VAL A 13 3.61 0.93 -16.88
N GLY A 14 4.52 1.75 -16.33
CA GLY A 14 4.52 2.22 -14.95
C GLY A 14 5.53 1.50 -14.05
N ALA A 15 6.43 2.28 -13.42
CA ALA A 15 7.48 1.81 -12.50
C ALA A 15 7.12 2.05 -11.02
N GLY A 16 5.83 2.06 -10.68
CA GLY A 16 5.35 1.97 -9.31
C GLY A 16 5.45 0.54 -8.78
N ILE A 17 5.06 0.33 -7.51
CA ILE A 17 5.18 -0.98 -6.86
C ILE A 17 4.44 -2.09 -7.63
N VAL A 18 3.30 -1.80 -8.26
CA VAL A 18 2.55 -2.78 -9.05
C VAL A 18 3.38 -3.23 -10.25
N GLY A 19 3.94 -2.29 -11.03
CA GLY A 19 4.79 -2.63 -12.19
C GLY A 19 6.08 -3.32 -11.81
N LEU A 20 6.77 -2.87 -10.75
CA LEU A 20 7.98 -3.52 -10.25
C LEU A 20 7.72 -4.95 -9.76
N ALA A 21 6.57 -5.19 -9.12
CA ALA A 21 6.17 -6.54 -8.71
C ALA A 21 5.95 -7.47 -9.91
N HIS A 22 5.31 -6.99 -10.98
CA HIS A 22 5.15 -7.76 -12.22
C HIS A 22 6.50 -8.06 -12.90
N ALA A 23 7.42 -7.08 -12.89
CA ALA A 23 8.76 -7.32 -13.42
C ALA A 23 9.49 -8.41 -12.63
N LEU A 24 9.42 -8.37 -11.29
CA LEU A 24 10.00 -9.40 -10.44
C LEU A 24 9.44 -10.78 -10.75
N ALA A 25 8.11 -10.91 -10.84
CA ALA A 25 7.47 -12.17 -11.17
C ALA A 25 7.88 -12.69 -12.55
N ALA A 26 7.98 -11.81 -13.55
CA ALA A 26 8.36 -12.18 -14.92
C ALA A 26 9.83 -12.63 -15.04
N ILE A 27 10.78 -11.93 -14.39
CA ILE A 27 12.19 -12.34 -14.45
C ILE A 27 12.45 -13.66 -13.73
N ARG A 28 11.67 -14.01 -12.69
CA ARG A 28 11.76 -15.31 -12.02
C ARG A 28 11.46 -16.49 -12.95
N ILE A 29 10.68 -16.26 -14.02
CA ILE A 29 10.42 -17.26 -15.07
C ILE A 29 11.25 -17.00 -16.35
N GLY A 30 12.36 -16.26 -16.23
CA GLY A 30 13.32 -16.04 -17.29
C GLY A 30 12.88 -15.11 -18.43
N LYS A 31 11.84 -14.26 -18.21
CA LYS A 31 11.36 -13.32 -19.23
C LYS A 31 12.24 -12.09 -19.35
N ARG A 32 12.47 -11.63 -20.59
CA ARG A 32 13.12 -10.33 -20.88
C ARG A 32 12.12 -9.21 -20.73
N VAL A 33 12.32 -8.34 -19.74
CA VAL A 33 11.37 -7.32 -19.34
C VAL A 33 11.88 -5.92 -19.62
N ILE A 34 11.00 -5.05 -20.17
CA ILE A 34 11.19 -3.61 -20.19
C ILE A 34 10.10 -2.93 -19.38
N ILE A 35 10.47 -1.96 -18.54
CA ILE A 35 9.55 -1.06 -17.83
C ILE A 35 9.66 0.33 -18.46
N ILE A 36 8.51 0.90 -18.82
CA ILE A 36 8.40 2.25 -19.36
C ILE A 36 7.70 3.12 -18.31
N ASP A 37 8.30 4.26 -17.96
CA ASP A 37 7.68 5.20 -17.02
C ASP A 37 7.81 6.63 -17.52
N ARG A 38 6.74 7.42 -17.35
CA ARG A 38 6.71 8.83 -17.75
C ARG A 38 7.63 9.71 -16.93
N ASP A 39 7.87 9.33 -15.67
CA ASP A 39 8.70 10.07 -14.74
C ASP A 39 10.14 9.51 -14.70
N ALA A 40 11.10 10.35 -14.34
CA ALA A 40 12.49 9.97 -14.16
C ALA A 40 12.69 9.02 -12.97
N GLN A 41 11.79 9.09 -12.00
CA GLN A 41 11.74 8.24 -10.81
C GLN A 41 10.30 8.11 -10.33
N ALA A 42 10.03 7.13 -9.45
CA ALA A 42 8.70 6.97 -8.88
C ALA A 42 8.22 8.25 -8.17
N ASN A 43 7.02 8.72 -8.50
CA ASN A 43 6.44 9.94 -7.95
C ASN A 43 4.95 9.80 -7.60
N GLY A 44 4.35 8.64 -7.79
CA GLY A 44 2.95 8.36 -7.50
C GLY A 44 2.72 7.79 -6.09
N ALA A 45 1.59 7.10 -5.91
CA ALA A 45 1.15 6.50 -4.65
C ALA A 45 2.21 5.63 -3.97
N SER A 46 3.07 4.97 -4.74
CA SER A 46 4.08 4.03 -4.24
C SER A 46 5.11 4.64 -3.29
N ILE A 47 5.32 5.97 -3.33
CA ILE A 47 6.26 6.68 -2.43
C ILE A 47 5.58 7.68 -1.50
N ARG A 48 4.26 7.90 -1.64
CA ARG A 48 3.52 8.92 -0.87
C ARG A 48 2.66 8.31 0.24
N ASN A 49 3.10 7.17 0.78
CA ASN A 49 2.40 6.38 1.79
C ASN A 49 3.32 6.09 2.99
N PHE A 50 2.86 5.30 3.94
CA PHE A 50 3.61 4.94 5.15
C PHE A 50 4.80 3.98 4.90
N GLY A 51 4.83 3.29 3.76
CA GLY A 51 5.71 2.13 3.56
C GLY A 51 5.27 0.91 4.38
N PHE A 52 4.08 0.93 4.92
CA PHE A 52 3.55 -0.10 5.79
C PHE A 52 2.94 -1.23 4.95
N VAL A 53 3.55 -2.41 5.03
CA VAL A 53 3.09 -3.65 4.40
C VAL A 53 2.19 -4.36 5.41
N THR A 54 0.91 -3.99 5.36
CA THR A 54 -0.10 -4.43 6.31
C THR A 54 -0.65 -5.80 5.91
N VAL A 55 -0.58 -6.76 6.80
CA VAL A 55 -1.22 -8.08 6.73
C VAL A 55 -2.42 -8.11 7.66
N THR A 56 -2.22 -7.64 8.89
CA THR A 56 -3.21 -7.60 9.97
C THR A 56 -4.32 -6.60 9.64
N GLY A 57 -5.57 -7.06 9.73
CA GLY A 57 -6.74 -6.24 9.39
C GLY A 57 -7.11 -6.21 7.91
N GLN A 58 -6.36 -6.88 7.02
CA GLN A 58 -6.79 -7.06 5.63
C GLN A 58 -8.06 -7.92 5.56
N GLN A 59 -8.85 -7.73 4.51
CA GLN A 59 -10.07 -8.52 4.31
C GLN A 59 -9.77 -10.02 4.28
N ALA A 60 -10.56 -10.81 4.96
CA ALA A 60 -10.42 -12.26 5.02
C ALA A 60 -10.38 -12.92 3.63
N GLY A 61 -9.73 -14.04 3.53
CA GLY A 61 -9.65 -14.82 2.29
C GLY A 61 -8.55 -14.32 1.33
N ALA A 62 -8.88 -14.03 0.08
CA ALA A 62 -7.89 -13.78 -0.97
C ALA A 62 -6.98 -12.56 -0.69
N VAL A 63 -7.54 -11.46 -0.16
CA VAL A 63 -6.77 -10.23 0.09
C VAL A 63 -5.75 -10.46 1.21
N TRP A 64 -6.16 -11.10 2.31
CA TRP A 64 -5.26 -11.45 3.40
C TRP A 64 -4.16 -12.43 2.96
N ARG A 65 -4.49 -13.46 2.15
CA ARG A 65 -3.48 -14.38 1.59
C ARG A 65 -2.49 -13.64 0.69
N ARG A 66 -2.96 -12.72 -0.18
CA ARG A 66 -2.09 -11.88 -1.00
C ARG A 66 -1.18 -11.00 -0.14
N ALA A 67 -1.71 -10.44 0.96
CA ALA A 67 -0.92 -9.60 1.86
C ALA A 67 0.18 -10.40 2.57
N ARG A 68 -0.12 -11.60 3.08
CA ARG A 68 0.89 -12.51 3.64
C ARG A 68 1.98 -12.85 2.63
N ARG A 69 1.58 -13.29 1.43
CA ARG A 69 2.54 -13.63 0.37
C ARG A 69 3.39 -12.42 -0.04
N SER A 70 2.79 -11.25 -0.21
CA SER A 70 3.55 -10.05 -0.57
C SER A 70 4.52 -9.62 0.53
N ARG A 71 4.15 -9.74 1.80
CA ARG A 71 5.03 -9.51 2.94
C ARG A 71 6.24 -10.46 2.91
N ASP A 72 6.01 -11.73 2.59
CA ASP A 72 7.09 -12.72 2.49
C ASP A 72 8.05 -12.39 1.35
N VAL A 73 7.51 -11.93 0.19
CA VAL A 73 8.35 -11.46 -0.92
C VAL A 73 9.15 -10.23 -0.52
N TRP A 74 8.55 -9.24 0.16
CA TRP A 74 9.29 -8.10 0.70
C TRP A 74 10.46 -8.55 1.58
N ALA A 75 10.22 -9.47 2.51
CA ALA A 75 11.26 -10.00 3.40
C ALA A 75 12.38 -10.72 2.63
N GLN A 76 12.03 -11.47 1.58
CA GLN A 76 13.00 -12.18 0.71
C GLN A 76 13.90 -11.22 -0.07
N ILE A 77 13.33 -10.16 -0.65
CA ILE A 77 14.07 -9.25 -1.52
C ILE A 77 14.76 -8.11 -0.76
N ALA A 78 14.40 -7.86 0.49
CA ALA A 78 14.93 -6.73 1.27
C ALA A 78 16.46 -6.72 1.32
N GLY A 79 17.09 -7.82 1.69
CA GLY A 79 18.55 -7.94 1.71
C GLY A 79 19.19 -7.77 0.33
N PRO A 80 18.82 -8.59 -0.67
CA PRO A 80 19.36 -8.49 -2.05
C PRO A 80 19.18 -7.11 -2.69
N ALA A 81 18.06 -6.43 -2.45
CA ALA A 81 17.78 -5.12 -2.99
C ALA A 81 18.29 -3.95 -2.11
N CYS A 82 19.02 -4.24 -1.03
CA CYS A 82 19.49 -3.24 -0.05
C CYS A 82 18.36 -2.37 0.50
N ILE A 83 17.19 -2.96 0.75
CA ILE A 83 16.03 -2.31 1.35
C ILE A 83 16.02 -2.58 2.85
N ALA A 84 16.02 -1.53 3.67
CA ALA A 84 15.88 -1.68 5.11
C ALA A 84 14.42 -2.01 5.48
N ILE A 85 14.23 -3.02 6.32
CA ILE A 85 12.99 -3.22 7.05
C ILE A 85 13.10 -2.40 8.34
N GLU A 86 12.42 -1.27 8.39
CA GLU A 86 12.53 -0.28 9.46
C GLU A 86 11.80 -0.72 10.73
N GLN A 87 10.68 -1.42 10.58
CA GLN A 87 9.87 -1.92 11.68
C GLN A 87 9.22 -3.25 11.28
N THR A 88 8.94 -4.07 12.27
CA THR A 88 8.15 -5.30 12.14
C THR A 88 6.96 -5.28 13.09
N GLY A 89 5.82 -5.80 12.62
CA GLY A 89 4.61 -5.89 13.42
C GLY A 89 3.78 -4.62 13.50
N LEU A 90 2.68 -4.76 14.20
CA LEU A 90 1.64 -3.75 14.41
C LEU A 90 1.15 -3.80 15.85
N VAL A 91 0.87 -2.63 16.42
CA VAL A 91 0.05 -2.48 17.63
C VAL A 91 -1.24 -1.75 17.26
N MET A 92 -2.38 -2.42 17.40
CA MET A 92 -3.71 -1.83 17.30
C MET A 92 -4.18 -1.47 18.71
N VAL A 93 -4.21 -0.19 19.03
CA VAL A 93 -4.61 0.30 20.36
C VAL A 93 -6.13 0.39 20.43
N ALA A 94 -6.75 -0.41 21.29
CA ALA A 94 -8.17 -0.35 21.60
C ALA A 94 -8.39 0.59 22.79
N ARG A 95 -8.87 1.81 22.54
CA ARG A 95 -9.14 2.79 23.60
C ARG A 95 -10.47 2.56 24.32
N ARG A 96 -11.40 1.88 23.67
CA ARG A 96 -12.79 1.69 24.08
C ARG A 96 -13.11 0.22 24.28
N PRO A 97 -14.03 -0.15 25.19
CA PRO A 97 -14.46 -1.56 25.35
C PRO A 97 -15.01 -2.16 24.04
N GLU A 98 -15.73 -1.37 23.24
CA GLU A 98 -16.26 -1.81 21.94
C GLU A 98 -15.13 -2.08 20.93
N ALA A 99 -14.04 -1.32 20.99
CA ALA A 99 -12.85 -1.55 20.20
C ALA A 99 -12.13 -2.85 20.63
N LEU A 100 -12.03 -3.08 21.97
CA LEU A 100 -11.47 -4.31 22.50
C LEU A 100 -12.27 -5.54 22.00
N ALA A 101 -13.59 -5.48 22.03
CA ALA A 101 -14.44 -6.56 21.54
C ALA A 101 -14.18 -6.89 20.04
N VAL A 102 -13.85 -5.90 19.21
CA VAL A 102 -13.49 -6.14 17.80
C VAL A 102 -12.13 -6.83 17.68
N VAL A 103 -11.12 -6.38 18.42
CA VAL A 103 -9.78 -7.02 18.33
C VAL A 103 -9.75 -8.41 18.96
N GLU A 104 -10.57 -8.67 19.98
CA GLU A 104 -10.78 -10.02 20.53
C GLU A 104 -11.46 -10.93 19.51
N ALA A 105 -12.50 -10.45 18.83
CA ALA A 105 -13.16 -11.21 17.77
C ALA A 105 -12.22 -11.48 16.59
N PHE A 106 -11.40 -10.51 16.19
CA PHE A 106 -10.38 -10.71 15.16
C PHE A 106 -9.34 -11.73 15.59
N PHE A 107 -8.85 -11.66 16.82
CA PHE A 107 -7.89 -12.59 17.38
C PHE A 107 -8.39 -14.05 17.35
N ALA A 108 -9.70 -14.26 17.48
CA ALA A 108 -10.33 -15.58 17.39
C ALA A 108 -10.45 -16.14 15.97
N THR A 109 -10.13 -15.35 14.93
CA THR A 109 -10.14 -15.79 13.52
C THR A 109 -8.80 -16.43 13.11
N GLU A 110 -8.74 -17.07 11.93
CA GLU A 110 -7.48 -17.53 11.34
C GLU A 110 -6.44 -16.40 11.15
N MET A 111 -6.90 -15.16 10.97
CA MET A 111 -6.03 -13.98 10.77
C MET A 111 -5.38 -13.51 12.09
N GLY A 112 -5.90 -13.92 13.24
CA GLY A 112 -5.36 -13.65 14.56
C GLY A 112 -4.23 -14.60 15.01
N HIS A 113 -3.89 -15.61 14.22
CA HIS A 113 -2.93 -16.65 14.61
C HIS A 113 -1.54 -16.10 14.99
N ASP A 114 -1.07 -15.07 14.27
CA ASP A 114 0.23 -14.42 14.51
C ASP A 114 0.12 -13.21 15.46
N CYS A 115 -0.99 -13.10 16.21
CA CYS A 115 -1.31 -11.99 17.09
C CYS A 115 -1.27 -12.38 18.58
N ALA A 116 -1.24 -11.37 19.44
CA ALA A 116 -1.43 -11.47 20.87
C ALA A 116 -2.33 -10.31 21.35
N LEU A 117 -3.12 -10.58 22.38
CA LEU A 117 -3.88 -9.56 23.09
C LEU A 117 -3.10 -9.10 24.31
N LEU A 118 -3.06 -7.80 24.53
CA LEU A 118 -2.46 -7.19 25.71
C LEU A 118 -3.52 -6.46 26.53
N ASN A 119 -3.49 -6.66 27.86
CA ASN A 119 -4.24 -5.83 28.76
C ASN A 119 -3.58 -4.46 28.95
N PRO A 120 -4.24 -3.46 29.59
CA PRO A 120 -3.69 -2.11 29.74
C PRO A 120 -2.32 -2.05 30.42
N THR A 121 -2.09 -2.87 31.44
CA THR A 121 -0.79 -2.93 32.16
C THR A 121 0.32 -3.42 31.22
N GLU A 122 0.07 -4.47 30.45
CA GLU A 122 1.02 -5.00 29.48
C GLU A 122 1.31 -4.00 28.34
N VAL A 123 0.31 -3.18 27.95
CA VAL A 123 0.50 -2.09 26.98
C VAL A 123 1.45 -1.05 27.55
N ASP A 124 1.25 -0.60 28.79
CA ASP A 124 2.12 0.40 29.44
C ASP A 124 3.55 -0.11 29.62
N GLU A 125 3.72 -1.38 29.97
CA GLU A 125 5.04 -1.99 30.16
C GLU A 125 5.80 -2.17 28.84
N ARG A 126 5.14 -2.64 27.79
CA ARG A 126 5.78 -2.96 26.51
C ARG A 126 5.93 -1.76 25.59
N TYR A 127 5.03 -0.78 25.71
CA TYR A 127 4.95 0.41 24.84
C TYR A 127 4.85 1.71 25.66
N PRO A 128 5.83 2.04 26.51
CA PRO A 128 5.77 3.19 27.42
C PRO A 128 5.68 4.54 26.70
N MET A 129 5.90 4.57 25.37
CA MET A 129 5.67 5.75 24.54
C MET A 129 4.19 5.97 24.22
N LEU A 130 3.35 4.94 24.31
CA LEU A 130 1.92 5.08 24.16
C LEU A 130 1.34 5.63 25.48
N ARG A 131 0.54 6.65 25.37
CA ARG A 131 -0.09 7.33 26.52
C ARG A 131 -1.56 7.60 26.25
N PRO A 132 -2.34 6.59 25.88
CA PRO A 132 -3.74 6.80 25.63
C PRO A 132 -4.46 7.21 26.92
N ALA A 133 -5.27 8.28 26.84
CA ALA A 133 -6.07 8.74 27.98
C ALA A 133 -7.05 7.65 28.46
N ARG A 134 -7.38 6.71 27.59
CA ARG A 134 -8.15 5.50 27.87
C ARG A 134 -7.49 4.36 27.08
N CYS A 135 -7.28 3.23 27.72
CA CYS A 135 -6.80 2.00 27.10
C CYS A 135 -7.63 0.83 27.65
N ALA A 136 -8.38 0.17 26.78
CA ALA A 136 -9.06 -1.07 27.12
C ALA A 136 -8.16 -2.29 26.87
N GLY A 137 -7.16 -2.16 25.98
CA GLY A 137 -6.21 -3.19 25.62
C GLY A 137 -5.60 -2.91 24.26
N ALA A 138 -4.86 -3.87 23.72
CA ALA A 138 -4.31 -3.81 22.36
C ALA A 138 -4.22 -5.19 21.73
N LEU A 139 -4.24 -5.21 20.38
CA LEU A 139 -3.82 -6.36 19.58
C LEU A 139 -2.41 -6.07 19.07
N VAL A 140 -1.50 -7.00 19.28
CA VAL A 140 -0.14 -6.96 18.73
C VAL A 140 -0.01 -8.05 17.69
N SER A 141 0.52 -7.71 16.52
CA SER A 141 0.79 -8.65 15.44
C SER A 141 2.27 -8.62 15.06
N ASN A 142 2.82 -9.77 14.68
CA ASN A 142 4.16 -9.92 14.11
C ASN A 142 4.12 -10.12 12.58
N ALA A 143 2.93 -10.11 11.97
CA ALA A 143 2.75 -10.42 10.56
C ALA A 143 3.13 -9.26 9.63
N ASP A 144 3.20 -8.05 10.13
CA ASP A 144 3.36 -6.82 9.35
C ASP A 144 4.84 -6.41 9.27
N LEU A 145 5.19 -5.60 8.28
CA LEU A 145 6.50 -4.95 8.20
C LEU A 145 6.40 -3.55 7.60
N ARG A 146 7.45 -2.76 7.80
CA ARG A 146 7.53 -1.42 7.24
C ARG A 146 8.86 -1.21 6.53
N VAL A 147 8.78 -0.67 5.31
CA VAL A 147 9.93 -0.16 4.53
C VAL A 147 9.80 1.35 4.37
N GLU A 148 10.91 2.07 4.17
CA GLU A 148 10.82 3.49 3.80
C GLU A 148 10.50 3.61 2.30
N SER A 149 9.25 3.91 1.95
CA SER A 149 8.79 3.91 0.55
C SER A 149 9.63 4.78 -0.38
N ARG A 150 10.08 5.95 0.12
CA ARG A 150 10.87 6.92 -0.68
C ARG A 150 12.21 6.34 -1.13
N THR A 151 12.78 5.41 -0.39
CA THR A 151 14.06 4.75 -0.70
C THR A 151 13.85 3.32 -1.20
N ALA A 152 12.88 2.58 -0.67
CA ALA A 152 12.63 1.18 -1.03
C ALA A 152 12.21 1.01 -2.50
N ILE A 153 11.34 1.87 -3.03
CA ILE A 153 10.89 1.79 -4.42
C ILE A 153 12.04 2.05 -5.42
N PRO A 154 12.85 3.13 -5.27
CA PRO A 154 14.05 3.30 -6.09
C PRO A 154 15.08 2.17 -5.95
N ALA A 155 15.30 1.65 -4.73
CA ALA A 155 16.22 0.55 -4.49
C ALA A 155 15.75 -0.75 -5.18
N LEU A 156 14.46 -1.07 -5.10
CA LEU A 156 13.87 -2.20 -5.82
C LEU A 156 14.05 -2.06 -7.33
N ALA A 157 13.80 -0.87 -7.89
CA ALA A 157 13.97 -0.62 -9.32
C ALA A 157 15.45 -0.77 -9.74
N ALA A 158 16.38 -0.24 -8.94
CA ALA A 158 17.81 -0.37 -9.21
C ALA A 158 18.27 -1.85 -9.17
N TRP A 159 17.82 -2.60 -8.18
CA TRP A 159 18.11 -4.02 -8.07
C TRP A 159 17.54 -4.83 -9.25
N LEU A 160 16.29 -4.58 -9.65
CA LEU A 160 15.70 -5.21 -10.84
C LEU A 160 16.49 -4.87 -12.12
N GLY A 161 17.00 -3.65 -12.24
CA GLY A 161 17.94 -3.28 -13.33
C GLY A 161 19.18 -4.14 -13.34
N GLN A 162 19.78 -4.43 -12.19
CA GLN A 162 20.92 -5.34 -12.05
C GLN A 162 20.55 -6.79 -12.41
N GLN A 163 19.29 -7.17 -12.25
CA GLN A 163 18.77 -8.47 -12.65
C GLN A 163 18.37 -8.53 -14.15
N GLY A 164 18.69 -7.49 -14.94
CA GLY A 164 18.47 -7.47 -16.38
C GLY A 164 17.16 -6.83 -16.85
N VAL A 165 16.34 -6.26 -15.95
CA VAL A 165 15.17 -5.46 -16.34
C VAL A 165 15.62 -4.15 -16.97
N VAL A 166 15.15 -3.87 -18.19
CA VAL A 166 15.43 -2.61 -18.89
C VAL A 166 14.45 -1.54 -18.41
N PHE A 167 14.95 -0.35 -18.09
CA PHE A 167 14.11 0.80 -17.71
C PHE A 167 14.21 1.90 -18.77
N GLN A 168 13.07 2.29 -19.33
CA GLN A 168 12.93 3.46 -20.20
C GLN A 168 12.14 4.54 -19.47
N ARG A 169 12.85 5.39 -18.75
CA ARG A 169 12.29 6.47 -17.96
C ARG A 169 12.08 7.75 -18.77
N SER A 170 11.35 8.73 -18.20
CA SER A 170 10.99 10.00 -18.86
C SER A 170 10.37 9.75 -20.25
N THR A 171 9.48 8.77 -20.32
CA THR A 171 8.89 8.27 -21.55
C THR A 171 7.39 8.03 -21.36
N ALA A 172 6.58 8.90 -21.96
CA ALA A 172 5.13 8.75 -21.94
C ALA A 172 4.68 7.65 -22.90
N VAL A 173 3.72 6.83 -22.48
CA VAL A 173 3.03 5.87 -23.33
C VAL A 173 1.71 6.51 -23.77
N HIS A 174 1.44 6.50 -25.09
CA HIS A 174 0.27 7.10 -25.67
C HIS A 174 -0.77 6.07 -26.13
N HIS A 175 -0.29 4.90 -26.56
CA HIS A 175 -1.16 3.82 -27.04
C HIS A 175 -0.57 2.46 -26.74
N VAL A 176 -1.45 1.50 -26.50
CA VAL A 176 -1.11 0.10 -26.26
C VAL A 176 -2.08 -0.78 -27.03
N GLU A 177 -1.52 -1.68 -27.82
CA GLU A 177 -2.24 -2.74 -28.51
C GLU A 177 -1.45 -4.06 -28.43
N THR A 178 -2.03 -5.17 -28.85
CA THR A 178 -1.33 -6.47 -28.87
C THR A 178 0.02 -6.37 -29.58
N GLY A 179 1.09 -6.72 -28.88
CA GLY A 179 2.45 -6.73 -29.42
C GLY A 179 3.15 -5.37 -29.51
N ARG A 180 2.46 -4.24 -29.17
CA ARG A 180 3.00 -2.91 -29.46
C ARG A 180 2.66 -1.87 -28.40
N VAL A 181 3.66 -1.07 -28.03
CA VAL A 181 3.53 0.09 -27.14
C VAL A 181 4.07 1.31 -27.86
N GLU A 182 3.23 2.33 -28.07
CA GLU A 182 3.62 3.61 -28.66
C GLU A 182 4.01 4.62 -27.57
N THR A 183 5.20 5.16 -27.68
CA THR A 183 5.76 6.05 -26.68
C THR A 183 6.25 7.36 -27.28
N SER A 184 6.52 8.36 -26.44
CA SER A 184 7.14 9.63 -26.81
C SER A 184 8.57 9.49 -27.37
N ARG A 185 9.16 8.28 -27.32
CA ARG A 185 10.50 7.99 -27.83
C ARG A 185 10.52 6.87 -28.88
N GLY A 186 9.39 6.60 -29.50
CA GLY A 186 9.24 5.57 -30.53
C GLY A 186 8.46 4.35 -30.03
N THR A 187 8.42 3.34 -30.86
CA THR A 187 7.63 2.12 -30.63
C THR A 187 8.48 1.05 -29.94
N ILE A 188 7.87 0.36 -28.99
CA ILE A 188 8.41 -0.83 -28.31
C ILE A 188 7.55 -2.03 -28.70
N CYS A 189 8.22 -3.14 -29.05
CA CYS A 189 7.55 -4.41 -29.36
C CYS A 189 7.76 -5.42 -28.23
N ALA A 190 6.69 -6.10 -27.82
CA ALA A 190 6.74 -7.13 -26.79
C ALA A 190 5.64 -8.18 -27.02
N ASP A 191 5.89 -9.44 -26.65
CA ASP A 191 4.90 -10.52 -26.76
C ASP A 191 3.68 -10.27 -25.90
N ALA A 192 3.89 -9.73 -24.70
CA ALA A 192 2.84 -9.37 -23.76
C ALA A 192 3.07 -7.99 -23.16
N ILE A 193 1.98 -7.34 -22.71
CA ILE A 193 2.03 -5.99 -22.14
C ILE A 193 1.19 -5.94 -20.86
N ILE A 194 1.75 -5.33 -19.82
CA ILE A 194 1.03 -5.05 -18.57
C ILE A 194 1.03 -3.55 -18.31
N VAL A 195 -0.15 -2.97 -18.17
CA VAL A 195 -0.35 -1.54 -17.90
C VAL A 195 -0.69 -1.35 -16.43
N CYS A 196 0.19 -0.68 -15.69
CA CYS A 196 0.09 -0.39 -14.26
C CYS A 196 0.07 1.14 -14.03
N PRO A 197 -1.02 1.85 -14.40
CA PRO A 197 -1.02 3.29 -14.51
C PRO A 197 -1.14 4.04 -13.16
N GLY A 198 -1.28 3.30 -12.05
CA GLY A 198 -1.51 3.90 -10.74
C GLY A 198 -2.87 4.59 -10.66
N ASP A 199 -2.87 5.91 -10.45
CA ASP A 199 -4.06 6.75 -10.40
C ASP A 199 -4.30 7.57 -11.69
N ASP A 200 -3.56 7.26 -12.76
CA ASP A 200 -3.85 7.80 -14.09
C ASP A 200 -5.00 7.01 -14.74
N LEU A 201 -6.21 7.51 -14.57
CA LEU A 201 -7.45 6.87 -15.01
C LEU A 201 -7.89 7.34 -16.40
N THR A 202 -7.10 8.21 -17.06
CA THR A 202 -7.53 8.94 -18.26
C THR A 202 -6.68 8.69 -19.49
N THR A 203 -5.40 8.38 -19.34
CA THR A 203 -4.47 8.26 -20.47
C THR A 203 -4.66 6.95 -21.23
N LEU A 204 -4.66 5.81 -20.52
CA LEU A 204 -4.78 4.48 -21.13
C LEU A 204 -6.03 3.76 -20.61
N PHE A 205 -6.84 3.26 -21.54
CA PHE A 205 -8.06 2.48 -21.26
C PHE A 205 -9.09 3.17 -20.32
N PRO A 206 -9.43 4.47 -20.50
CA PRO A 206 -10.30 5.20 -19.57
C PRO A 206 -11.69 4.55 -19.43
N THR A 207 -12.21 3.95 -20.48
CA THR A 207 -13.50 3.24 -20.47
C THR A 207 -13.52 2.09 -19.48
N ARG A 208 -12.39 1.34 -19.34
CA ARG A 208 -12.28 0.23 -18.37
C ARG A 208 -12.36 0.69 -16.93
N PHE A 209 -11.78 1.84 -16.64
CA PHE A 209 -11.89 2.45 -15.30
C PHE A 209 -13.29 2.96 -15.02
N ALA A 210 -13.93 3.61 -16.00
CA ALA A 210 -15.31 4.09 -15.87
C ALA A 210 -16.29 2.93 -15.64
N GLU A 211 -16.21 1.85 -16.43
CA GLU A 211 -17.02 0.63 -16.29
C GLU A 211 -16.86 -0.02 -14.91
N ALA A 212 -15.66 0.04 -14.35
CA ALA A 212 -15.35 -0.52 -13.03
C ALA A 212 -15.65 0.46 -11.86
N GLY A 213 -16.16 1.66 -12.13
CA GLY A 213 -16.46 2.68 -11.13
C GLY A 213 -15.23 3.16 -10.36
N VAL A 214 -14.05 3.16 -11.01
CA VAL A 214 -12.81 3.59 -10.36
C VAL A 214 -12.78 5.11 -10.26
N THR A 215 -12.49 5.62 -9.08
CA THR A 215 -12.25 7.04 -8.78
C THR A 215 -10.86 7.21 -8.15
N ARG A 216 -10.53 8.42 -7.70
CA ARG A 216 -9.30 8.69 -6.95
C ARG A 216 -9.61 8.92 -5.48
N CYS A 217 -8.73 8.42 -4.63
CA CYS A 217 -8.70 8.76 -3.20
C CYS A 217 -7.49 9.65 -2.93
N LYS A 218 -7.73 10.83 -2.35
CA LYS A 218 -6.68 11.73 -1.86
C LYS A 218 -6.41 11.45 -0.38
N LEU A 219 -5.14 11.32 -0.03
CA LEU A 219 -4.63 11.23 1.33
C LEU A 219 -3.96 12.54 1.73
N GLN A 220 -4.01 12.88 3.01
CA GLN A 220 -3.14 13.87 3.62
C GLN A 220 -2.24 13.19 4.67
N MET A 221 -0.95 13.45 4.57
CA MET A 221 0.11 12.80 5.33
C MET A 221 1.00 13.84 6.00
N LEU A 222 1.49 13.51 7.19
CA LEU A 222 2.37 14.36 7.97
C LEU A 222 3.68 13.64 8.29
N ARG A 223 4.76 14.39 8.39
CA ARG A 223 6.00 13.95 9.02
C ARG A 223 6.22 14.79 10.27
N LEU A 224 6.38 14.13 11.41
CA LEU A 224 6.69 14.77 12.67
C LEU A 224 8.18 14.60 12.99
N ALA A 225 8.75 15.57 13.69
CA ALA A 225 10.11 15.50 14.19
C ALA A 225 10.31 14.27 15.09
N ALA A 226 11.55 13.81 15.22
CA ALA A 226 11.89 12.68 16.06
C ALA A 226 11.53 12.96 17.53
N PRO A 227 10.72 12.11 18.19
CA PRO A 227 10.23 12.35 19.54
C PRO A 227 11.22 11.99 20.66
N GLY A 228 12.40 11.48 20.29
CA GLY A 228 13.41 11.04 21.26
C GLY A 228 13.26 9.60 21.75
N TRP A 229 12.25 8.88 21.28
CA TRP A 229 12.05 7.44 21.53
C TRP A 229 11.89 6.68 20.20
N ARG A 230 11.94 5.34 20.28
CA ARG A 230 11.76 4.47 19.10
C ARG A 230 10.49 3.64 19.22
N LEU A 231 9.77 3.52 18.10
CA LEU A 231 8.65 2.59 17.95
C LEU A 231 9.17 1.22 17.50
N PRO A 232 8.90 0.16 18.25
CA PRO A 232 9.29 -1.20 17.84
C PRO A 232 8.48 -1.70 16.64
N SER A 233 7.24 -1.23 16.47
CA SER A 233 6.30 -1.64 15.43
C SER A 233 5.44 -0.45 14.98
N ALA A 234 4.69 -0.61 13.89
CA ALA A 234 3.66 0.35 13.50
C ALA A 234 2.57 0.44 14.59
N VAL A 235 1.93 1.60 14.73
CA VAL A 235 0.82 1.80 15.68
C VAL A 235 -0.41 2.28 14.93
N MET A 236 -1.57 1.70 15.24
CA MET A 236 -2.88 2.12 14.73
C MET A 236 -3.83 2.40 15.88
N SER A 237 -4.74 3.35 15.68
CA SER A 237 -5.83 3.62 16.63
C SER A 237 -7.10 2.84 16.27
N ASP A 238 -8.06 2.83 17.20
CA ASP A 238 -9.36 2.16 17.03
C ASP A 238 -10.25 2.74 15.92
N LEU A 239 -9.93 3.92 15.35
CA LEU A 239 -10.51 4.40 14.10
C LEU A 239 -10.24 3.46 12.91
N GLY A 240 -9.13 2.75 12.93
CA GLY A 240 -8.79 1.73 11.93
C GLY A 240 -9.74 0.53 11.91
N LEU A 241 -10.39 0.24 13.04
CA LEU A 241 -11.28 -0.93 13.18
C LEU A 241 -12.58 -0.82 12.37
N VAL A 242 -13.00 0.39 12.03
CA VAL A 242 -14.19 0.62 11.19
C VAL A 242 -13.84 0.84 9.71
N ARG A 243 -12.57 0.78 9.38
CA ARG A 243 -12.07 1.01 8.02
C ARG A 243 -11.45 -0.24 7.38
N TYR A 244 -10.57 -0.93 8.08
CA TYR A 244 -9.93 -2.15 7.58
C TYR A 244 -10.94 -3.30 7.60
N LEU A 245 -11.21 -3.88 6.43
CA LEU A 245 -12.30 -4.85 6.24
C LEU A 245 -12.13 -6.13 7.05
N GLY A 246 -10.90 -6.51 7.41
CA GLY A 246 -10.66 -7.62 8.33
C GLY A 246 -11.25 -7.40 9.73
N TYR A 247 -11.43 -6.14 10.13
CA TYR A 247 -12.10 -5.77 11.37
C TYR A 247 -13.56 -5.32 11.11
N ALA A 248 -13.75 -4.45 10.10
CA ALA A 248 -15.03 -3.79 9.86
C ALA A 248 -16.15 -4.76 9.45
N GLU A 249 -15.82 -5.92 8.91
CA GLU A 249 -16.77 -6.98 8.54
C GLU A 249 -17.12 -7.90 9.73
N LEU A 250 -16.49 -7.74 10.89
CA LEU A 250 -16.82 -8.50 12.10
C LEU A 250 -18.13 -7.99 12.73
N PRO A 251 -18.97 -8.85 13.30
CA PRO A 251 -20.22 -8.45 13.92
C PRO A 251 -20.07 -7.37 15.00
N GLN A 252 -18.95 -7.36 15.72
CA GLN A 252 -18.64 -6.40 16.79
C GLN A 252 -18.34 -4.99 16.26
N ALA A 253 -17.99 -4.82 14.98
CA ALA A 253 -17.63 -3.52 14.41
C ALA A 253 -18.77 -2.51 14.42
N GLY A 254 -20.03 -2.96 14.40
CA GLY A 254 -21.19 -2.08 14.48
C GLY A 254 -21.25 -1.27 15.78
N ALA A 255 -20.87 -1.86 16.90
CA ALA A 255 -20.89 -1.19 18.21
C ALA A 255 -19.83 -0.05 18.27
N ILE A 256 -18.58 -0.34 17.90
CA ILE A 256 -17.54 0.69 17.88
C ILE A 256 -17.85 1.79 16.86
N LYS A 257 -18.42 1.45 15.71
CA LYS A 257 -18.83 2.45 14.71
C LYS A 257 -19.84 3.44 15.29
N ALA A 258 -20.89 2.98 15.98
CA ALA A 258 -21.88 3.83 16.62
C ALA A 258 -21.28 4.75 17.70
N VAL A 259 -20.28 4.27 18.44
CA VAL A 259 -19.54 5.08 19.41
C VAL A 259 -18.73 6.18 18.71
N LEU A 260 -17.99 5.82 17.66
CA LEU A 260 -17.15 6.76 16.90
C LEU A 260 -17.99 7.81 16.16
N GLU A 261 -19.16 7.45 15.62
CA GLU A 261 -20.11 8.41 15.02
C GLU A 261 -20.58 9.48 16.01
N ARG A 262 -20.68 9.15 17.29
CA ARG A 262 -21.03 10.09 18.35
C ARG A 262 -19.84 10.89 18.85
N GLU A 263 -18.67 10.26 19.05
CA GLU A 263 -17.52 10.87 19.71
C GLU A 263 -16.55 11.56 18.75
N GLN A 264 -16.41 11.04 17.53
CA GLN A 264 -15.43 11.50 16.53
C GLN A 264 -16.03 11.67 15.13
N PRO A 265 -17.23 12.34 14.99
CA PRO A 265 -17.91 12.46 13.69
C PRO A 265 -17.07 13.18 12.63
N ALA A 266 -16.28 14.19 13.01
CA ALA A 266 -15.41 14.91 12.09
C ALA A 266 -14.26 14.02 11.56
N HIS A 267 -13.67 13.16 12.39
CA HIS A 267 -12.65 12.19 11.96
C HIS A 267 -13.23 11.22 10.93
N LEU A 268 -14.41 10.67 11.21
CA LEU A 268 -15.08 9.76 10.28
C LEU A 268 -15.46 10.43 8.96
N ALA A 269 -16.00 11.66 9.01
CA ALA A 269 -16.39 12.41 7.82
C ALA A 269 -15.20 12.74 6.90
N ASN A 270 -14.01 12.92 7.46
CA ASN A 270 -12.77 13.15 6.73
C ASN A 270 -11.99 11.85 6.45
N GLY A 271 -12.56 10.69 6.81
CA GLY A 271 -11.91 9.40 6.64
C GLY A 271 -10.57 9.28 7.37
N VAL A 272 -10.42 10.00 8.50
CA VAL A 272 -9.21 9.96 9.32
C VAL A 272 -9.16 8.63 10.07
N HIS A 273 -8.04 7.95 9.95
CA HIS A 273 -7.63 6.87 10.85
C HIS A 273 -6.14 7.00 11.09
N LEU A 274 -5.69 6.67 12.31
CA LEU A 274 -4.29 6.88 12.65
C LEU A 274 -3.46 5.65 12.31
N ILE A 275 -2.41 5.89 11.51
CA ILE A 275 -1.24 5.02 11.41
C ILE A 275 -0.03 5.85 11.76
N VAL A 276 0.83 5.35 12.64
CA VAL A 276 2.12 5.94 12.98
C VAL A 276 3.21 4.93 12.72
N VAL A 277 4.17 5.30 11.87
CA VAL A 277 5.39 4.53 11.62
C VAL A 277 6.62 5.41 11.82
N GLN A 278 7.77 4.81 12.08
CA GLN A 278 8.98 5.57 12.34
C GLN A 278 10.07 5.28 11.31
N SER A 279 10.69 6.34 10.80
CA SER A 279 11.79 6.27 9.84
C SER A 279 13.14 6.07 10.54
N ALA A 280 14.19 5.71 9.78
CA ALA A 280 15.54 5.48 10.30
C ALA A 280 16.09 6.67 11.07
N ASP A 281 15.80 7.91 10.63
CA ASP A 281 16.21 9.16 11.28
C ASP A 281 15.43 9.49 12.57
N GLY A 282 14.49 8.62 12.95
CA GLY A 282 13.65 8.78 14.14
C GLY A 282 12.40 9.61 13.92
N SER A 283 12.23 10.29 12.79
CA SER A 283 11.01 11.03 12.47
C SER A 283 9.82 10.09 12.31
N LEU A 284 8.60 10.58 12.55
CA LEU A 284 7.39 9.81 12.44
C LEU A 284 6.65 10.15 11.14
N ILE A 285 6.13 9.16 10.45
CA ILE A 285 5.14 9.34 9.40
C ILE A 285 3.77 9.07 10.01
N VAL A 286 2.89 10.04 9.91
CA VAL A 286 1.59 10.05 10.59
C VAL A 286 0.48 10.38 9.59
N GLY A 287 -0.62 9.73 9.68
CA GLY A 287 -1.80 9.97 8.86
C GLY A 287 -2.79 8.83 9.00
N ASP A 288 -3.75 8.80 8.18
CA ASP A 288 -4.03 9.66 7.02
C ASP A 288 -5.53 10.04 6.98
N SER A 289 -5.92 10.77 5.96
CA SER A 289 -7.32 11.08 5.65
C SER A 289 -7.70 10.48 4.31
N HIS A 290 -9.02 10.42 4.00
CA HIS A 290 -9.50 9.84 2.76
C HIS A 290 -10.63 10.66 2.14
N HIS A 291 -10.34 11.29 1.00
CA HIS A 291 -11.31 12.08 0.24
C HIS A 291 -11.40 11.56 -1.19
N TYR A 292 -12.61 11.25 -1.63
CA TYR A 292 -12.87 10.60 -2.92
C TYR A 292 -13.42 11.58 -3.93
N ALA A 293 -12.79 11.66 -5.10
CA ALA A 293 -13.25 12.47 -6.23
C ALA A 293 -12.64 11.97 -7.55
N ALA A 294 -13.32 12.24 -8.67
CA ALA A 294 -12.75 12.00 -10.01
C ALA A 294 -11.49 12.85 -10.22
N THR A 295 -11.50 14.09 -9.74
CA THR A 295 -10.34 15.01 -9.71
C THR A 295 -10.23 15.58 -8.31
N PRO A 296 -9.41 14.98 -7.42
CA PRO A 296 -9.24 15.50 -6.08
C PRO A 296 -8.58 16.89 -6.09
N ASP A 297 -9.01 17.73 -5.17
CA ASP A 297 -8.36 19.00 -4.85
C ASP A 297 -6.89 18.76 -4.43
N PRO A 298 -5.90 19.49 -4.97
CA PRO A 298 -4.48 19.25 -4.69
C PRO A 298 -3.99 19.82 -3.35
N PHE A 299 -4.82 20.61 -2.65
CA PHE A 299 -4.39 21.30 -1.43
C PHE A 299 -4.56 20.46 -0.17
N ALA A 300 -3.66 20.65 0.79
CA ALA A 300 -3.82 20.10 2.14
C ALA A 300 -4.77 20.99 2.96
N SER A 301 -5.61 20.36 3.80
CA SER A 301 -6.54 21.05 4.69
C SER A 301 -5.91 21.18 6.09
N ALA A 302 -5.95 22.39 6.66
CA ALA A 302 -5.54 22.62 8.04
C ALA A 302 -6.46 21.93 9.05
N GLU A 303 -7.76 21.81 8.73
CA GLU A 303 -8.72 21.08 9.55
C GLU A 303 -8.37 19.58 9.60
N VAL A 304 -8.07 18.97 8.45
CA VAL A 304 -7.65 17.57 8.38
C VAL A 304 -6.35 17.33 9.13
N GLU A 305 -5.38 18.25 9.03
CA GLU A 305 -4.14 18.18 9.81
C GLU A 305 -4.44 18.19 11.31
N ALA A 306 -5.31 19.08 11.76
CA ALA A 306 -5.69 19.16 13.17
C ALA A 306 -6.35 17.85 13.66
N LEU A 307 -7.23 17.23 12.86
CA LEU A 307 -7.86 15.96 13.20
C LEU A 307 -6.84 14.80 13.28
N ILE A 308 -5.87 14.75 12.37
CA ILE A 308 -4.79 13.74 12.42
C ILE A 308 -3.94 13.93 13.69
N LEU A 309 -3.59 15.17 14.04
CA LEU A 309 -2.80 15.47 15.23
C LEU A 309 -3.58 15.27 16.53
N ASP A 310 -4.91 15.50 16.52
CA ASP A 310 -5.80 15.19 17.63
C ASP A 310 -5.82 13.68 17.93
N GLU A 311 -5.98 12.86 16.88
CA GLU A 311 -5.94 11.42 17.04
C GLU A 311 -4.55 10.91 17.45
N PHE A 312 -3.48 11.52 16.94
CA PHE A 312 -2.12 11.24 17.43
C PHE A 312 -2.00 11.54 18.93
N ALA A 313 -2.47 12.74 19.36
CA ALA A 313 -2.40 13.14 20.77
C ALA A 313 -3.20 12.19 21.67
N ALA A 314 -4.30 11.63 21.17
CA ALA A 314 -5.10 10.67 21.93
C ALA A 314 -4.39 9.33 22.20
N ILE A 315 -3.31 9.01 21.45
CA ILE A 315 -2.52 7.78 21.59
C ILE A 315 -1.16 8.05 22.24
N PHE A 316 -0.47 9.13 21.87
CA PHE A 316 0.92 9.39 22.25
C PHE A 316 1.11 10.61 23.18
N GLY A 317 0.05 11.40 23.41
CA GLY A 317 0.17 12.71 24.04
C GLY A 317 0.61 13.78 23.04
N ALA A 318 1.20 14.88 23.52
CA ALA A 318 1.52 16.05 22.70
C ALA A 318 2.36 15.68 21.46
N PRO A 319 1.91 16.03 20.24
CA PRO A 319 2.63 15.68 19.01
C PRO A 319 3.93 16.50 18.89
N PRO A 320 5.02 15.89 18.41
CA PRO A 320 6.20 16.62 17.98
C PRO A 320 5.88 17.61 16.86
N PRO A 321 6.73 18.62 16.58
CA PRO A 321 6.53 19.56 15.49
C PRO A 321 6.36 18.86 14.13
N VAL A 322 5.42 19.35 13.32
CA VAL A 322 5.26 18.92 11.93
C VAL A 322 6.39 19.51 11.09
N ILE A 323 7.21 18.66 10.48
CA ILE A 323 8.38 19.07 9.68
C ILE A 323 8.18 18.91 8.18
N ASP A 324 7.20 18.09 7.76
CA ASP A 324 6.88 17.91 6.34
C ASP A 324 5.39 17.55 6.17
N ARG A 325 4.81 17.93 5.03
CA ARG A 325 3.41 17.71 4.66
C ARG A 325 3.32 17.33 3.20
N TRP A 326 2.50 16.34 2.86
CA TRP A 326 2.22 16.02 1.46
C TRP A 326 0.83 15.42 1.30
N THR A 327 0.36 15.41 0.07
CA THR A 327 -0.81 14.66 -0.34
C THR A 327 -0.41 13.49 -1.22
N GLY A 328 -1.09 12.37 -1.07
CA GLY A 328 -1.01 11.22 -1.96
C GLY A 328 -2.32 11.06 -2.71
N SER A 329 -2.28 10.38 -3.85
CA SER A 329 -3.48 9.97 -4.58
C SER A 329 -3.31 8.53 -5.05
N TYR A 330 -4.36 7.73 -4.96
CA TYR A 330 -4.42 6.38 -5.50
C TYR A 330 -5.79 6.08 -6.12
N ALA A 331 -5.84 5.09 -7.01
CA ALA A 331 -7.08 4.59 -7.58
C ALA A 331 -7.92 3.88 -6.52
N SER A 332 -9.23 4.14 -6.49
CA SER A 332 -10.15 3.58 -5.51
C SER A 332 -11.42 3.05 -6.15
N ALA A 333 -11.86 1.86 -5.75
CA ALA A 333 -13.09 1.22 -6.18
C ALA A 333 -13.59 0.25 -5.09
N ALA A 334 -14.79 -0.32 -5.29
CA ALA A 334 -15.36 -1.31 -4.38
C ALA A 334 -14.57 -2.63 -4.31
N ARG A 335 -13.85 -2.99 -5.39
CA ARG A 335 -12.94 -4.15 -5.41
C ARG A 335 -11.54 -3.73 -4.98
N HIS A 336 -10.76 -4.64 -4.39
CA HIS A 336 -9.38 -4.37 -3.97
C HIS A 336 -8.40 -4.11 -5.12
N SER A 337 -8.66 -4.70 -6.27
CA SER A 337 -7.86 -4.53 -7.47
C SER A 337 -8.73 -4.65 -8.72
N LEU A 338 -8.33 -3.97 -9.78
CA LEU A 338 -8.85 -4.11 -11.13
C LEU A 338 -7.81 -4.85 -11.96
N VAL A 339 -8.17 -6.04 -12.46
CA VAL A 339 -7.40 -6.79 -13.46
C VAL A 339 -8.33 -7.03 -14.64
N THR A 340 -7.99 -6.50 -15.81
CA THR A 340 -8.77 -6.69 -17.03
C THR A 340 -7.87 -6.97 -18.23
N THR A 341 -8.45 -7.51 -19.30
CA THR A 341 -7.77 -7.86 -20.55
C THR A 341 -8.31 -6.96 -21.66
N PRO A 342 -7.76 -5.73 -21.84
CA PRO A 342 -8.25 -4.79 -22.85
C PRO A 342 -8.05 -5.28 -24.28
N ALA A 343 -6.98 -6.04 -24.53
CA ALA A 343 -6.68 -6.70 -25.81
C ALA A 343 -5.97 -8.04 -25.52
N ARG A 344 -5.83 -8.88 -26.58
CA ARG A 344 -5.08 -10.13 -26.45
C ARG A 344 -3.65 -9.84 -25.99
N ASP A 345 -3.15 -10.58 -25.00
CA ASP A 345 -1.84 -10.46 -24.37
C ASP A 345 -1.57 -9.08 -23.74
N VAL A 346 -2.63 -8.30 -23.46
CA VAL A 346 -2.58 -7.04 -22.71
C VAL A 346 -3.35 -7.18 -21.41
N ARG A 347 -2.73 -6.81 -20.30
CA ARG A 347 -3.38 -6.72 -18.97
C ARG A 347 -3.35 -5.29 -18.47
N LEU A 348 -4.48 -4.81 -17.94
CA LEU A 348 -4.57 -3.56 -17.17
C LEU A 348 -4.70 -3.95 -15.71
N VAL A 349 -3.75 -3.52 -14.88
CA VAL A 349 -3.67 -3.91 -13.47
C VAL A 349 -3.54 -2.67 -12.58
N THR A 350 -4.49 -2.50 -11.67
CA THR A 350 -4.49 -1.39 -10.72
C THR A 350 -4.97 -1.89 -9.35
N VAL A 351 -4.23 -1.58 -8.29
CA VAL A 351 -4.72 -1.76 -6.92
C VAL A 351 -5.61 -0.59 -6.56
N THR A 352 -6.85 -0.85 -6.13
CA THR A 352 -7.91 0.13 -5.93
C THR A 352 -8.35 0.27 -4.46
N SER A 353 -7.51 -0.18 -3.53
CA SER A 353 -7.79 -0.20 -2.09
C SER A 353 -6.74 0.51 -1.24
N GLY A 354 -5.74 1.17 -1.86
CA GLY A 354 -4.61 1.75 -1.13
C GLY A 354 -3.60 0.72 -0.60
N THR A 355 -3.80 -0.59 -0.87
CA THR A 355 -2.98 -1.68 -0.32
C THR A 355 -1.87 -2.16 -1.27
N GLY A 356 -1.39 -1.27 -2.17
CA GLY A 356 -0.37 -1.62 -3.17
C GLY A 356 0.90 -2.24 -2.58
N ALA A 357 1.47 -1.65 -1.54
CA ALA A 357 2.64 -2.21 -0.85
C ALA A 357 2.36 -3.60 -0.26
N SER A 358 1.14 -3.83 0.23
CA SER A 358 0.73 -5.05 0.91
C SER A 358 0.35 -6.20 -0.03
N THR A 359 -0.05 -5.93 -1.29
CA THR A 359 -0.68 -6.96 -2.13
C THR A 359 -0.07 -7.13 -3.51
N SER A 360 0.79 -6.18 -3.96
CA SER A 360 1.24 -6.16 -5.35
C SER A 360 2.06 -7.37 -5.78
N PHE A 361 2.91 -7.93 -4.91
CA PHE A 361 3.75 -9.06 -5.32
C PHE A 361 2.91 -10.31 -5.59
N ALA A 362 2.00 -10.67 -4.69
CA ALA A 362 1.12 -11.81 -4.90
C ALA A 362 0.17 -11.59 -6.09
N LEU A 363 -0.39 -10.39 -6.24
CA LEU A 363 -1.21 -10.04 -7.39
C LEU A 363 -0.43 -10.19 -8.70
N ALA A 364 0.83 -9.76 -8.72
CA ALA A 364 1.70 -9.90 -9.88
C ALA A 364 2.02 -11.37 -10.20
N GLU A 365 2.28 -12.20 -9.18
CA GLU A 365 2.46 -13.64 -9.36
C GLU A 365 1.23 -14.28 -9.99
N GLU A 366 0.02 -13.93 -9.54
CA GLU A 366 -1.24 -14.42 -10.10
C GLU A 366 -1.43 -13.97 -11.57
N VAL A 367 -1.19 -12.69 -11.88
CA VAL A 367 -1.34 -12.16 -13.24
C VAL A 367 -0.32 -12.75 -14.21
N ILE A 368 0.94 -12.89 -13.78
CA ILE A 368 1.99 -13.51 -14.61
C ILE A 368 1.71 -15.00 -14.82
N ALA A 369 1.25 -15.70 -13.79
CA ALA A 369 0.87 -17.11 -13.90
C ALA A 369 -0.25 -17.31 -14.94
N GLU A 370 -1.31 -16.49 -14.86
CA GLU A 370 -2.40 -16.51 -15.83
C GLU A 370 -1.91 -16.17 -17.25
N LEU A 371 -1.11 -15.09 -17.40
CA LEU A 371 -0.67 -14.60 -18.71
C LEU A 371 0.19 -15.61 -19.46
N TYR A 372 1.02 -16.38 -18.74
CA TYR A 372 1.92 -17.38 -19.34
C TYR A 372 1.46 -18.82 -19.18
N GLY A 373 0.25 -19.06 -18.64
CA GLY A 373 -0.33 -20.40 -18.49
C GLY A 373 0.49 -21.33 -17.57
N ILE A 374 1.05 -20.79 -16.50
CA ILE A 374 1.82 -21.52 -15.48
C ILE A 374 1.10 -21.47 -14.13
N THR A 375 1.58 -22.25 -13.15
CA THR A 375 1.06 -22.17 -11.78
C THR A 375 1.82 -21.11 -10.95
N THR A 376 1.20 -20.58 -9.90
CA THR A 376 1.85 -19.64 -9.00
C THR A 376 3.02 -20.27 -8.23
N GLU A 377 2.97 -21.58 -7.98
CA GLU A 377 4.06 -22.32 -7.34
C GLU A 377 5.36 -22.26 -8.15
N ALA A 378 5.27 -22.23 -9.48
CA ALA A 378 6.44 -22.09 -10.36
C ALA A 378 7.15 -20.73 -10.21
N LEU A 379 6.49 -19.72 -9.63
CA LEU A 379 7.04 -18.38 -9.37
C LEU A 379 7.67 -18.26 -7.97
N VAL A 380 7.45 -19.26 -7.12
CA VAL A 380 7.89 -19.27 -5.72
C VAL A 380 9.19 -20.06 -5.55
N ALA A 381 9.46 -20.98 -6.50
CA ALA A 381 10.66 -21.80 -6.55
C ALA A 381 11.90 -20.98 -6.97
#